data_f67df55a712bfb1ff81901e9237e0e77
#
_entry.id   f67df55a712bfb1ff81901e9237e0e77
#
_cell.length_a   1.000
_cell.length_b   1.000
_cell.length_c   1.000
_cell.angle_alpha   90.00
_cell.angle_beta   90.00
_cell.angle_gamma   90.00
#
_symmetry.space_group_name_H-M   'P 1'
#
loop_
_entity.id
_entity.type
_entity.pdbx_description
1 polymer ?
#
loop_
_entity_poly.entity_id
_entity_poly.type
_entity_poly.pdbx_seq_one_letter_code
_entity_poly.pdbx_strand_id
1 'polypeptide(L)'
;MKLSVIVPVYNAGPYLRDCIGSLLAQSIDDYEVILINDGSTDDSQEIIDTYKQAYPQLISSITVHNGGQGRARNLGLEIAKGDYVGFVDSDDWVLPEMYLKLYTKAEAEGADVVVCDIKKIYADRSTELLTTWRDDKPIASAGSACDKLFRREVVGEIRFPEGLWYEDFDFSAKVLMRSRKTVHVPEMLYMYRCGQPSTMHNNNARMNLDMLEVMEDLREFLAGGEGTKDDYEFLLINHVLLDAISRLARQDSSDRREVIALLRDYVHERIPKLSDCESYRQESGNRRTVMRMNYNGLEDAAQLMLKAKNWITK
;
A
#
# COMPACT_ATOMS: atom_id res chain seq x y z
N MET A 1 7.98 -2.07 24.49
CA MET A 1 8.41 -2.68 23.19
C MET A 1 8.28 -1.63 22.13
N LYS A 2 9.33 -1.39 21.35
CA LYS A 2 9.37 -0.30 20.37
C LYS A 2 8.55 -0.60 19.13
N LEU A 3 8.59 -1.85 18.62
CA LEU A 3 8.06 -2.20 17.32
C LEU A 3 7.44 -3.60 17.27
N SER A 4 6.30 -3.75 16.59
CA SER A 4 5.77 -5.02 16.11
C SER A 4 5.78 -5.03 14.59
N VAL A 5 6.42 -6.04 13.98
CA VAL A 5 6.39 -6.24 12.52
C VAL A 5 5.44 -7.38 12.20
N ILE A 6 4.42 -7.10 11.40
CA ILE A 6 3.35 -8.04 11.03
C ILE A 6 3.59 -8.54 9.61
N VAL A 7 3.59 -9.86 9.43
CA VAL A 7 3.81 -10.52 8.15
C VAL A 7 2.63 -11.46 7.84
N PRO A 8 1.75 -11.12 6.90
CA PRO A 8 0.75 -12.05 6.39
C PRO A 8 1.44 -13.09 5.51
N VAL A 9 1.15 -14.38 5.71
CA VAL A 9 1.80 -15.48 4.99
C VAL A 9 0.74 -16.35 4.33
N TYR A 10 0.79 -16.46 3.00
CA TYR A 10 -0.03 -17.40 2.25
C TYR A 10 0.75 -17.95 1.06
N ASN A 11 1.07 -19.26 1.09
CA ASN A 11 1.82 -19.97 0.05
C ASN A 11 3.12 -19.24 -0.38
N ALA A 12 3.91 -18.83 0.60
CA ALA A 12 5.13 -18.03 0.42
C ALA A 12 6.43 -18.84 0.59
N GLY A 13 6.38 -20.16 0.63
CA GLY A 13 7.52 -21.05 0.90
C GLY A 13 8.82 -20.69 0.19
N PRO A 14 8.82 -20.37 -1.12
CA PRO A 14 10.03 -20.00 -1.86
C PRO A 14 10.72 -18.71 -1.37
N TYR A 15 9.99 -17.81 -0.70
CA TYR A 15 10.45 -16.46 -0.36
C TYR A 15 10.53 -16.19 1.14
N LEU A 16 9.76 -16.93 1.92
CA LEU A 16 9.52 -16.67 3.34
C LEU A 16 10.82 -16.68 4.18
N ARG A 17 11.82 -17.50 3.78
CA ARG A 17 13.13 -17.53 4.46
C ARG A 17 13.90 -16.23 4.29
N ASP A 18 13.85 -15.61 3.11
CA ASP A 18 14.48 -14.31 2.84
C ASP A 18 13.78 -13.21 3.66
N CYS A 19 12.44 -13.23 3.67
CA CYS A 19 11.62 -12.30 4.43
C CYS A 19 11.96 -12.36 5.92
N ILE A 20 11.81 -13.53 6.56
CA ILE A 20 12.08 -13.70 8.00
C ILE A 20 13.55 -13.40 8.30
N GLY A 21 14.50 -13.87 7.47
CA GLY A 21 15.92 -13.59 7.62
C GLY A 21 16.24 -12.09 7.66
N SER A 22 15.58 -11.31 6.82
CA SER A 22 15.74 -9.84 6.79
C SER A 22 15.20 -9.16 8.05
N LEU A 23 14.13 -9.71 8.62
CA LEU A 23 13.54 -9.23 9.88
C LEU A 23 14.40 -9.58 11.09
N LEU A 24 15.05 -10.76 11.08
CA LEU A 24 16.01 -11.15 12.12
C LEU A 24 17.31 -10.34 12.08
N ALA A 25 17.65 -9.79 10.91
CA ALA A 25 18.86 -8.97 10.72
C ALA A 25 18.64 -7.48 11.06
N GLN A 26 17.47 -7.09 11.56
CA GLN A 26 17.19 -5.69 11.88
C GLN A 26 18.13 -5.17 12.98
N SER A 27 18.59 -3.92 12.80
CA SER A 27 19.49 -3.26 13.74
C SER A 27 18.79 -2.63 14.95
N ILE A 28 17.44 -2.62 14.96
CA ILE A 28 16.64 -2.15 16.08
C ILE A 28 16.58 -3.23 17.18
N ASP A 29 16.60 -2.82 18.43
CA ASP A 29 16.36 -3.65 19.61
C ASP A 29 14.90 -3.52 20.09
N ASP A 30 14.46 -4.44 20.97
CA ASP A 30 13.14 -4.42 21.61
C ASP A 30 11.96 -4.41 20.62
N TYR A 31 11.94 -5.38 19.71
CA TYR A 31 10.89 -5.59 18.72
C TYR A 31 10.39 -7.04 18.71
N GLU A 32 9.27 -7.27 18.05
CA GLU A 32 8.72 -8.60 17.75
C GLU A 32 8.34 -8.74 16.29
N VAL A 33 8.34 -9.99 15.81
CA VAL A 33 7.86 -10.39 14.48
C VAL A 33 6.65 -11.29 14.66
N ILE A 34 5.54 -10.93 14.03
CA ILE A 34 4.25 -11.61 14.11
C ILE A 34 3.92 -12.21 12.75
N LEU A 35 4.02 -13.52 12.63
CA LEU A 35 3.74 -14.27 11.40
C LEU A 35 2.30 -14.80 11.44
N ILE A 36 1.46 -14.38 10.51
CA ILE A 36 0.08 -14.86 10.41
C ILE A 36 -0.04 -15.77 9.19
N ASN A 37 -0.08 -17.09 9.42
CA ASN A 37 -0.31 -18.05 8.35
C ASN A 37 -1.81 -18.10 8.01
N ASP A 38 -2.15 -17.54 6.86
CA ASP A 38 -3.52 -17.45 6.34
C ASP A 38 -3.91 -18.73 5.55
N GLY A 39 -3.68 -19.89 6.15
CA GLY A 39 -4.09 -21.19 5.61
C GLY A 39 -3.24 -21.66 4.44
N SER A 40 -1.92 -21.47 4.47
CA SER A 40 -1.00 -21.99 3.45
C SER A 40 -1.09 -23.50 3.30
N THR A 41 -0.93 -23.97 2.07
CA THR A 41 -0.94 -25.40 1.68
C THR A 41 0.43 -25.91 1.22
N ASP A 42 1.42 -25.04 1.17
CA ASP A 42 2.83 -25.32 0.88
C ASP A 42 3.64 -25.51 2.17
N ASP A 43 4.98 -25.47 2.08
CA ASP A 43 5.89 -25.62 3.21
C ASP A 43 6.01 -24.35 4.12
N SER A 44 5.21 -23.33 3.89
CA SER A 44 5.25 -22.08 4.68
C SER A 44 5.09 -22.34 6.18
N GLN A 45 4.19 -23.26 6.59
CA GLN A 45 3.99 -23.55 8.02
C GLN A 45 5.25 -24.20 8.65
N GLU A 46 5.90 -25.12 7.95
CA GLU A 46 7.14 -25.77 8.45
C GLU A 46 8.26 -24.75 8.62
N ILE A 47 8.35 -23.79 7.71
CA ILE A 47 9.31 -22.68 7.80
C ILE A 47 9.01 -21.84 9.03
N ILE A 48 7.75 -21.43 9.22
CA ILE A 48 7.33 -20.63 10.39
C ILE A 48 7.70 -21.36 11.70
N ASP A 49 7.35 -22.63 11.82
CA ASP A 49 7.60 -23.42 13.03
C ASP A 49 9.11 -23.53 13.33
N THR A 50 9.94 -23.72 12.29
CA THR A 50 11.39 -23.75 12.41
C THR A 50 11.94 -22.44 13.01
N TYR A 51 11.54 -21.29 12.46
CA TYR A 51 12.01 -20.01 12.94
C TYR A 51 11.45 -19.64 14.32
N LYS A 52 10.17 -19.94 14.58
CA LYS A 52 9.57 -19.74 15.91
C LYS A 52 10.27 -20.56 16.99
N GLN A 53 10.64 -21.80 16.69
CA GLN A 53 11.41 -22.65 17.61
C GLN A 53 12.82 -22.09 17.86
N ALA A 54 13.49 -21.56 16.84
CA ALA A 54 14.83 -21.00 16.95
C ALA A 54 14.84 -19.63 17.66
N TYR A 55 13.79 -18.82 17.52
CA TYR A 55 13.69 -17.46 18.04
C TYR A 55 12.39 -17.21 18.83
N PRO A 56 12.09 -18.01 19.91
CA PRO A 56 10.79 -17.99 20.57
C PRO A 56 10.49 -16.69 21.33
N GLN A 57 11.52 -15.86 21.61
CA GLN A 57 11.35 -14.56 22.27
C GLN A 57 11.07 -13.42 21.27
N LEU A 58 11.35 -13.63 20.00
CA LEU A 58 11.24 -12.62 18.95
C LEU A 58 10.07 -12.91 18.01
N ILE A 59 9.82 -14.20 17.68
CA ILE A 59 8.83 -14.62 16.70
C ILE A 59 7.62 -15.22 17.38
N SER A 60 6.45 -14.65 17.11
CA SER A 60 5.14 -15.24 17.39
C SER A 60 4.43 -15.62 16.07
N SER A 61 3.53 -16.61 16.13
CA SER A 61 2.75 -16.98 14.94
C SER A 61 1.35 -17.44 15.31
N ILE A 62 0.41 -17.14 14.40
CA ILE A 62 -0.97 -17.65 14.42
C ILE A 62 -1.23 -18.30 13.06
N THR A 63 -1.96 -19.43 13.07
CA THR A 63 -2.43 -20.12 11.85
C THR A 63 -3.95 -20.07 11.84
N VAL A 64 -4.52 -19.64 10.72
CA VAL A 64 -5.96 -19.51 10.52
C VAL A 64 -6.38 -20.12 9.19
N HIS A 65 -7.69 -20.29 8.97
CA HIS A 65 -8.22 -20.55 7.63
C HIS A 65 -8.07 -19.32 6.76
N ASN A 66 -7.78 -19.52 5.47
CA ASN A 66 -7.60 -18.43 4.51
C ASN A 66 -8.79 -17.47 4.53
N GLY A 67 -8.49 -16.20 4.75
CA GLY A 67 -9.43 -15.09 4.81
C GLY A 67 -8.90 -13.83 4.14
N GLY A 68 -7.72 -13.92 3.50
CA GLY A 68 -7.06 -12.82 2.79
C GLY A 68 -6.13 -11.99 3.67
N GLN A 69 -5.23 -11.29 3.00
CA GLN A 69 -4.13 -10.58 3.66
C GLN A 69 -4.59 -9.45 4.59
N GLY A 70 -5.70 -8.76 4.29
CA GLY A 70 -6.26 -7.74 5.17
C GLY A 70 -6.65 -8.32 6.53
N ARG A 71 -7.38 -9.46 6.53
CA ARG A 71 -7.71 -10.17 7.78
C ARG A 71 -6.47 -10.66 8.52
N ALA A 72 -5.49 -11.20 7.82
CA ALA A 72 -4.24 -11.64 8.44
C ALA A 72 -3.50 -10.48 9.11
N ARG A 73 -3.41 -9.31 8.46
CA ARG A 73 -2.82 -8.11 9.07
C ARG A 73 -3.62 -7.63 10.29
N ASN A 74 -4.95 -7.69 10.26
CA ASN A 74 -5.82 -7.33 11.39
C ASN A 74 -5.54 -8.21 12.61
N LEU A 75 -5.45 -9.54 12.43
CA LEU A 75 -5.08 -10.46 13.52
C LEU A 75 -3.71 -10.15 14.10
N GLY A 76 -2.76 -9.74 13.26
CA GLY A 76 -1.46 -9.25 13.72
C GLY A 76 -1.57 -7.98 14.57
N LEU A 77 -2.40 -7.02 14.15
CA LEU A 77 -2.67 -5.78 14.91
C LEU A 77 -3.28 -6.04 16.27
N GLU A 78 -4.15 -7.05 16.41
CA GLU A 78 -4.80 -7.39 17.70
C GLU A 78 -3.81 -7.84 18.77
N ILE A 79 -2.71 -8.49 18.36
CA ILE A 79 -1.71 -9.02 19.31
C ILE A 79 -0.43 -8.21 19.37
N ALA A 80 -0.28 -7.19 18.52
CA ALA A 80 0.88 -6.30 18.47
C ALA A 80 1.05 -5.52 19.77
N LYS A 81 2.29 -5.52 20.32
CA LYS A 81 2.64 -4.88 21.61
C LYS A 81 3.51 -3.65 21.43
N GLY A 82 4.11 -3.47 20.27
CA GLY A 82 4.99 -2.35 19.96
C GLY A 82 4.28 -1.01 20.02
N ASP A 83 5.00 0.04 20.39
CA ASP A 83 4.50 1.42 20.33
C ASP A 83 4.31 1.85 18.85
N TYR A 84 5.03 1.22 17.95
CA TYR A 84 4.89 1.32 16.50
C TYR A 84 4.60 -0.03 15.88
N VAL A 85 3.96 0.00 14.70
CA VAL A 85 3.70 -1.18 13.88
C VAL A 85 4.22 -0.96 12.47
N GLY A 86 4.77 -2.04 11.88
CA GLY A 86 5.18 -2.12 10.48
C GLY A 86 4.62 -3.38 9.84
N PHE A 87 4.54 -3.39 8.52
CA PHE A 87 4.07 -4.53 7.74
C PHE A 87 5.14 -4.93 6.72
N VAL A 88 5.27 -6.22 6.46
CA VAL A 88 6.14 -6.75 5.40
C VAL A 88 5.41 -7.88 4.72
N ASP A 89 5.35 -7.86 3.39
CA ASP A 89 4.78 -8.96 2.63
C ASP A 89 5.74 -10.16 2.60
N SER A 90 5.22 -11.37 2.67
CA SER A 90 6.01 -12.58 2.87
C SER A 90 6.92 -12.98 1.70
N ASP A 91 6.74 -12.35 0.53
CA ASP A 91 7.57 -12.51 -0.66
C ASP A 91 8.63 -11.38 -0.84
N ASP A 92 8.62 -10.39 0.06
CA ASP A 92 9.53 -9.24 0.06
C ASP A 92 10.59 -9.35 1.19
N TRP A 93 11.48 -8.36 1.25
CA TRP A 93 12.45 -8.23 2.36
C TRP A 93 12.80 -6.77 2.61
N VAL A 94 13.45 -6.51 3.74
CA VAL A 94 13.81 -5.17 4.19
C VAL A 94 15.32 -5.05 4.46
N LEU A 95 15.90 -3.86 4.32
CA LEU A 95 17.29 -3.64 4.67
C LEU A 95 17.49 -3.67 6.21
N PRO A 96 18.65 -4.10 6.71
CA PRO A 96 18.88 -4.25 8.15
C PRO A 96 18.64 -2.99 8.98
N GLU A 97 18.85 -1.83 8.41
CA GLU A 97 18.68 -0.53 9.07
C GLU A 97 17.28 0.08 8.95
N MET A 98 16.34 -0.54 8.23
CA MET A 98 15.04 0.06 7.92
C MET A 98 14.33 0.53 9.19
N TYR A 99 13.99 -0.39 10.06
CA TYR A 99 13.17 -0.05 11.22
C TYR A 99 13.90 0.82 12.25
N LEU A 100 15.22 0.68 12.38
CA LEU A 100 15.98 1.60 13.23
C LEU A 100 15.93 3.04 12.71
N LYS A 101 16.07 3.25 11.40
CA LYS A 101 16.00 4.59 10.79
C LYS A 101 14.60 5.19 10.91
N LEU A 102 13.57 4.40 10.58
CA LEU A 102 12.18 4.87 10.68
C LEU A 102 11.81 5.21 12.14
N TYR A 103 12.14 4.33 13.08
CA TYR A 103 11.89 4.56 14.50
C TYR A 103 12.63 5.80 15.03
N THR A 104 13.91 5.93 14.74
CA THR A 104 14.73 7.07 15.18
C THR A 104 14.16 8.38 14.62
N LYS A 105 13.72 8.39 13.36
CA LYS A 105 13.08 9.56 12.73
C LYS A 105 11.75 9.88 13.39
N ALA A 106 10.92 8.86 13.68
CA ALA A 106 9.64 9.01 14.37
C ALA A 106 9.80 9.66 15.74
N GLU A 107 10.74 9.15 16.56
CA GLU A 107 10.98 9.67 17.90
C GLU A 107 11.59 11.08 17.88
N ALA A 108 12.57 11.31 17.00
CA ALA A 108 13.24 12.63 16.90
C ALA A 108 12.28 13.74 16.49
N GLU A 109 11.29 13.43 15.67
CA GLU A 109 10.35 14.41 15.14
C GLU A 109 8.96 14.36 15.79
N GLY A 110 8.68 13.40 16.65
CA GLY A 110 7.35 13.14 17.20
C GLY A 110 6.35 12.81 16.10
N ALA A 111 6.77 12.02 15.11
CA ALA A 111 5.93 11.68 13.97
C ALA A 111 5.00 10.51 14.28
N ASP A 112 3.80 10.56 13.70
CA ASP A 112 2.81 9.49 13.77
C ASP A 112 3.01 8.43 12.70
N VAL A 113 3.50 8.85 11.52
CA VAL A 113 3.82 7.97 10.39
C VAL A 113 5.18 8.37 9.80
N VAL A 114 6.01 7.38 9.52
CA VAL A 114 7.28 7.56 8.79
C VAL A 114 7.24 6.71 7.54
N VAL A 115 7.55 7.31 6.39
CA VAL A 115 7.55 6.67 5.07
C VAL A 115 8.99 6.52 4.58
N CYS A 116 9.34 5.40 3.94
CA CYS A 116 10.58 5.27 3.18
C CYS A 116 10.31 4.97 1.70
N ASP A 117 11.36 4.97 0.89
CA ASP A 117 11.25 4.59 -0.51
C ASP A 117 11.34 3.07 -0.69
N ILE A 118 10.73 2.58 -1.78
CA ILE A 118 10.72 1.18 -2.19
C ILE A 118 11.71 0.98 -3.33
N LYS A 119 12.50 -0.09 -3.25
CA LYS A 119 13.31 -0.59 -4.36
C LYS A 119 12.64 -1.79 -4.98
N LYS A 120 12.15 -1.65 -6.20
CA LYS A 120 11.67 -2.79 -7.00
C LYS A 120 12.84 -3.61 -7.52
N ILE A 121 12.75 -4.92 -7.40
CA ILE A 121 13.77 -5.88 -7.81
C ILE A 121 13.13 -6.86 -8.80
N TYR A 122 13.59 -6.85 -10.03
CA TYR A 122 13.10 -7.72 -11.10
C TYR A 122 13.93 -9.00 -11.20
N ALA A 123 13.37 -10.04 -11.83
CA ALA A 123 14.02 -11.35 -11.99
C ALA A 123 15.36 -11.27 -12.75
N ASP A 124 15.52 -10.32 -13.66
CA ASP A 124 16.78 -10.03 -14.38
C ASP A 124 17.79 -9.21 -13.56
N ARG A 125 17.49 -8.99 -12.26
CA ARG A 125 18.24 -8.15 -11.31
C ARG A 125 18.27 -6.66 -11.63
N SER A 126 17.51 -6.19 -12.62
CA SER A 126 17.29 -4.76 -12.78
C SER A 126 16.51 -4.20 -11.59
N THR A 127 16.67 -2.92 -11.31
CA THR A 127 16.03 -2.27 -10.17
C THR A 127 15.40 -0.94 -10.58
N GLU A 128 14.32 -0.58 -9.90
CA GLU A 128 13.61 0.67 -10.08
C GLU A 128 13.30 1.29 -8.71
N LEU A 129 13.50 2.60 -8.57
CA LEU A 129 13.03 3.35 -7.42
C LEU A 129 11.52 3.58 -7.55
N LEU A 130 10.79 3.28 -6.50
CA LEU A 130 9.41 3.71 -6.32
C LEU A 130 9.34 4.60 -5.09
N THR A 131 9.11 5.89 -5.31
CA THR A 131 8.69 6.81 -4.24
C THR A 131 7.32 7.37 -4.56
N THR A 132 6.46 7.38 -3.56
CA THR A 132 5.14 8.00 -3.61
C THR A 132 5.09 9.28 -2.80
N TRP A 133 6.20 9.59 -2.10
CA TRP A 133 6.29 10.77 -1.23
C TRP A 133 6.21 12.08 -2.00
N ARG A 134 5.45 13.01 -1.45
CA ARG A 134 5.39 14.42 -1.87
C ARG A 134 5.42 15.29 -0.63
N ASP A 135 6.38 16.20 -0.55
CA ASP A 135 6.56 17.08 0.62
C ASP A 135 5.32 17.95 0.90
N ASP A 136 4.63 18.37 -0.16
CA ASP A 136 3.39 19.15 -0.09
C ASP A 136 2.13 18.31 0.14
N LYS A 137 2.22 16.95 0.04
CA LYS A 137 1.06 16.08 0.09
C LYS A 137 1.39 14.69 0.61
N PRO A 138 1.62 14.51 1.93
CA PRO A 138 1.97 13.21 2.52
C PRO A 138 0.97 12.08 2.21
N ILE A 139 -0.31 12.40 2.05
CA ILE A 139 -1.37 11.45 1.68
C ILE A 139 -1.09 10.75 0.34
N ALA A 140 -0.23 11.29 -0.52
CA ALA A 140 0.19 10.64 -1.76
C ALA A 140 0.88 9.28 -1.52
N SER A 141 1.40 9.04 -0.33
CA SER A 141 2.04 7.77 0.04
C SER A 141 1.05 6.67 0.47
N ALA A 142 -0.27 6.87 0.38
CA ALA A 142 -1.28 5.92 0.83
C ALA A 142 -1.25 4.55 0.12
N GLY A 143 -0.62 4.43 -1.04
CA GLY A 143 -0.69 3.26 -1.92
C GLY A 143 -0.11 1.94 -1.37
N SER A 144 0.58 1.92 -0.24
CA SER A 144 1.12 0.72 0.41
C SER A 144 1.19 0.90 1.93
N ALA A 145 1.08 -0.18 2.68
CA ALA A 145 1.34 -0.19 4.13
C ALA A 145 2.80 -0.61 4.47
N CYS A 146 3.51 -1.23 3.53
CA CYS A 146 4.78 -1.93 3.81
C CYS A 146 6.01 -1.01 3.87
N ASP A 147 5.96 0.15 3.22
CA ASP A 147 7.04 1.15 3.23
C ASP A 147 6.94 2.13 4.41
N LYS A 148 6.18 1.77 5.47
CA LYS A 148 5.82 2.67 6.56
C LYS A 148 6.03 2.10 7.94
N LEU A 149 6.26 3.02 8.86
CA LEU A 149 6.16 2.79 10.30
C LEU A 149 5.00 3.64 10.83
N PHE A 150 4.06 3.01 11.52
CA PHE A 150 2.87 3.66 12.07
C PHE A 150 2.92 3.67 13.59
N ARG A 151 2.65 4.80 14.21
CA ARG A 151 2.41 4.87 15.66
C ARG A 151 1.12 4.12 15.99
N ARG A 152 1.21 3.06 16.81
CA ARG A 152 0.08 2.17 17.09
C ARG A 152 -1.11 2.89 17.72
N GLU A 153 -0.88 3.91 18.52
CA GLU A 153 -1.94 4.75 19.10
C GLU A 153 -2.75 5.47 18.01
N VAL A 154 -2.11 5.94 16.94
CA VAL A 154 -2.77 6.61 15.82
C VAL A 154 -3.53 5.62 14.94
N VAL A 155 -3.02 4.40 14.77
CA VAL A 155 -3.78 3.31 14.15
C VAL A 155 -5.08 3.05 14.91
N GLY A 156 -5.04 2.92 16.23
CA GLY A 156 -6.23 2.74 17.09
C GLY A 156 -7.15 1.64 16.56
N GLU A 157 -8.40 2.01 16.26
CA GLU A 157 -9.44 1.09 15.77
C GLU A 157 -9.43 0.91 14.25
N ILE A 158 -8.57 1.61 13.52
CA ILE A 158 -8.48 1.45 12.05
C ILE A 158 -8.02 0.03 11.74
N ARG A 159 -8.74 -0.63 10.83
CA ARG A 159 -8.45 -1.98 10.36
C ARG A 159 -8.41 -2.02 8.83
N PHE A 160 -7.71 -3.00 8.30
CA PHE A 160 -7.77 -3.32 6.88
C PHE A 160 -9.17 -3.85 6.53
N PRO A 161 -9.84 -3.37 5.46
CA PRO A 161 -11.05 -3.98 5.00
C PRO A 161 -10.81 -5.44 4.59
N GLU A 162 -11.71 -6.33 4.96
CA GLU A 162 -11.60 -7.76 4.67
C GLU A 162 -12.30 -8.09 3.36
N GLY A 163 -11.64 -8.91 2.52
CA GLY A 163 -12.22 -9.40 1.27
C GLY A 163 -12.24 -8.39 0.12
N LEU A 164 -11.71 -7.19 0.29
CA LEU A 164 -11.59 -6.19 -0.75
C LEU A 164 -10.17 -6.14 -1.33
N TRP A 165 -10.07 -5.80 -2.60
CA TRP A 165 -8.84 -5.31 -3.20
C TRP A 165 -8.56 -3.89 -2.68
N TYR A 166 -7.31 -3.50 -2.60
CA TYR A 166 -6.88 -2.20 -2.09
C TYR A 166 -7.02 -2.00 -0.58
N GLU A 167 -7.00 -3.10 0.19
CA GLU A 167 -7.09 -3.07 1.64
C GLU A 167 -5.96 -2.28 2.30
N ASP A 168 -4.75 -2.34 1.74
CA ASP A 168 -3.57 -1.61 2.21
C ASP A 168 -3.66 -0.11 1.90
N PHE A 169 -4.26 0.24 0.76
CA PHE A 169 -4.55 1.61 0.40
C PHE A 169 -5.56 2.24 1.36
N ASP A 170 -6.70 1.57 1.64
CA ASP A 170 -7.71 2.05 2.57
C ASP A 170 -7.12 2.29 3.97
N PHE A 171 -6.45 1.27 4.52
CA PHE A 171 -5.82 1.35 5.83
C PHE A 171 -4.81 2.50 5.91
N SER A 172 -3.89 2.56 4.95
CA SER A 172 -2.84 3.59 4.92
C SER A 172 -3.43 4.99 4.78
N ALA A 173 -4.44 5.17 3.91
CA ALA A 173 -5.13 6.45 3.73
C ALA A 173 -5.79 6.93 5.03
N LYS A 174 -6.52 6.07 5.73
CA LYS A 174 -7.17 6.40 7.00
C LYS A 174 -6.16 6.81 8.07
N VAL A 175 -5.06 6.04 8.23
CA VAL A 175 -4.02 6.38 9.21
C VAL A 175 -3.33 7.69 8.85
N LEU A 176 -3.05 7.94 7.56
CA LEU A 176 -2.47 9.21 7.10
C LEU A 176 -3.44 10.40 7.30
N MET A 177 -4.74 10.22 7.06
CA MET A 177 -5.77 11.25 7.30
C MET A 177 -5.88 11.60 8.80
N ARG A 178 -5.70 10.63 9.69
CA ARG A 178 -5.69 10.83 11.16
C ARG A 178 -4.37 11.38 11.67
N SER A 179 -3.27 11.14 10.97
CA SER A 179 -1.93 11.52 11.38
C SER A 179 -1.78 13.04 11.49
N ARG A 180 -1.22 13.50 12.59
CA ARG A 180 -0.87 14.93 12.79
C ARG A 180 0.48 15.27 12.15
N LYS A 181 1.36 14.28 12.04
CA LYS A 181 2.69 14.47 11.45
C LYS A 181 3.16 13.19 10.76
N THR A 182 3.33 13.31 9.46
CA THR A 182 3.96 12.28 8.62
C THR A 182 5.29 12.81 8.08
N VAL A 183 6.33 11.99 8.13
CA VAL A 183 7.68 12.37 7.69
C VAL A 183 8.28 11.31 6.77
N HIS A 184 9.31 11.70 6.02
CA HIS A 184 9.97 10.85 5.04
C HIS A 184 11.42 10.57 5.37
N VAL A 185 11.85 9.35 5.14
CA VAL A 185 13.25 8.92 5.06
C VAL A 185 13.54 8.62 3.59
N PRO A 186 14.27 9.50 2.85
CA PRO A 186 14.47 9.38 1.40
C PRO A 186 15.52 8.31 1.07
N GLU A 187 15.28 7.09 1.52
CA GLU A 187 16.13 5.93 1.34
C GLU A 187 15.29 4.71 0.94
N MET A 188 15.82 3.92 -0.01
CA MET A 188 15.20 2.67 -0.46
C MET A 188 15.46 1.57 0.57
N LEU A 189 14.59 1.44 1.56
CA LEU A 189 14.74 0.51 2.67
C LEU A 189 13.87 -0.74 2.55
N TYR A 190 12.77 -0.65 1.80
CA TYR A 190 11.89 -1.77 1.47
C TYR A 190 12.23 -2.34 0.10
N MET A 191 12.43 -3.67 0.02
CA MET A 191 12.83 -4.39 -1.18
C MET A 191 11.63 -5.17 -1.73
N TYR A 192 10.99 -4.65 -2.78
CA TYR A 192 9.81 -5.23 -3.43
C TYR A 192 10.21 -6.19 -4.55
N ARG A 193 9.84 -7.45 -4.44
CA ARG A 193 10.14 -8.50 -5.43
C ARG A 193 9.13 -8.46 -6.58
N CYS A 194 9.59 -8.11 -7.78
CA CYS A 194 8.78 -8.04 -8.98
C CYS A 194 8.80 -9.33 -9.80
N GLY A 195 7.70 -9.59 -10.53
CA GLY A 195 7.63 -10.72 -11.48
C GLY A 195 7.04 -11.99 -10.89
N GLN A 196 6.59 -11.97 -9.65
CA GLN A 196 5.81 -13.04 -9.06
C GLN A 196 4.32 -12.95 -9.49
N PRO A 197 3.56 -14.08 -9.44
CA PRO A 197 2.11 -14.00 -9.54
C PRO A 197 1.59 -13.06 -8.46
N SER A 198 1.06 -11.93 -8.86
CA SER A 198 0.57 -10.89 -7.96
C SER A 198 -0.91 -10.65 -8.20
N THR A 199 -1.63 -10.33 -7.14
CA THR A 199 -3.04 -9.92 -7.20
C THR A 199 -3.23 -8.77 -8.21
N MET A 200 -2.27 -7.85 -8.30
CA MET A 200 -2.32 -6.68 -9.20
C MET A 200 -2.18 -7.02 -10.70
N HIS A 201 -1.71 -8.22 -11.05
CA HIS A 201 -1.63 -8.70 -12.43
C HIS A 201 -2.88 -9.49 -12.89
N ASN A 202 -3.96 -9.42 -12.13
CA ASN A 202 -5.22 -10.05 -12.47
C ASN A 202 -5.91 -9.29 -13.65
N ASN A 203 -6.35 -10.03 -14.67
CA ASN A 203 -7.10 -9.46 -15.81
C ASN A 203 -8.60 -9.26 -15.54
N ASN A 204 -9.08 -9.52 -14.32
CA ASN A 204 -10.46 -9.27 -13.94
C ASN A 204 -10.70 -7.78 -13.72
N ALA A 205 -11.26 -7.11 -14.70
CA ALA A 205 -11.57 -5.68 -14.62
C ALA A 205 -12.50 -5.34 -13.45
N ARG A 206 -13.44 -6.23 -13.10
CA ARG A 206 -14.45 -5.99 -12.06
C ARG A 206 -13.86 -5.87 -10.65
N MET A 207 -12.70 -6.48 -10.38
CA MET A 207 -12.00 -6.30 -9.09
C MET A 207 -11.60 -4.83 -8.83
N ASN A 208 -11.52 -4.01 -9.88
CA ASN A 208 -11.25 -2.58 -9.69
C ASN A 208 -12.47 -1.81 -9.14
N LEU A 209 -13.66 -2.43 -9.10
CA LEU A 209 -14.83 -1.83 -8.48
C LEU A 209 -14.73 -1.79 -6.95
N ASP A 210 -13.91 -2.65 -6.33
CA ASP A 210 -13.61 -2.59 -4.90
C ASP A 210 -13.04 -1.22 -4.51
N MET A 211 -12.39 -0.52 -5.45
CA MET A 211 -11.95 0.86 -5.24
C MET A 211 -13.12 1.80 -4.89
N LEU A 212 -14.33 1.55 -5.41
CA LEU A 212 -15.51 2.36 -5.10
C LEU A 212 -15.95 2.17 -3.65
N GLU A 213 -15.89 0.93 -3.15
CA GLU A 213 -16.22 0.61 -1.75
C GLU A 213 -15.18 1.25 -0.82
N VAL A 214 -13.89 1.13 -1.16
CA VAL A 214 -12.81 1.78 -0.43
C VAL A 214 -12.97 3.30 -0.41
N MET A 215 -13.27 3.92 -1.56
CA MET A 215 -13.48 5.38 -1.61
C MET A 215 -14.71 5.81 -0.83
N GLU A 216 -15.75 4.97 -0.75
CA GLU A 216 -16.93 5.26 0.06
C GLU A 216 -16.62 5.17 1.56
N ASP A 217 -15.85 4.17 1.99
CA ASP A 217 -15.38 4.01 3.37
C ASP A 217 -14.48 5.19 3.80
N LEU A 218 -13.59 5.64 2.93
CA LEU A 218 -12.79 6.86 3.16
C LEU A 218 -13.66 8.13 3.26
N ARG A 219 -14.75 8.20 2.50
CA ARG A 219 -15.70 9.32 2.57
C ARG A 219 -16.46 9.34 3.90
N GLU A 220 -16.85 8.17 4.40
CA GLU A 220 -17.48 8.02 5.71
C GLU A 220 -16.49 8.38 6.83
N PHE A 221 -15.22 7.96 6.71
CA PHE A 221 -14.17 8.31 7.63
C PHE A 221 -13.95 9.84 7.71
N LEU A 222 -13.92 10.51 6.55
CA LEU A 222 -13.88 11.97 6.47
C LEU A 222 -15.11 12.62 7.14
N ALA A 223 -16.30 12.08 6.91
CA ALA A 223 -17.54 12.59 7.53
C ALA A 223 -17.55 12.44 9.06
N GLY A 224 -16.79 11.48 9.59
CA GLY A 224 -16.49 11.32 11.02
C GLY A 224 -15.56 12.38 11.61
N GLY A 225 -15.02 13.28 10.79
CA GLY A 225 -14.16 14.39 11.22
C GLY A 225 -12.65 14.12 11.09
N GLU A 226 -12.26 13.05 10.42
CA GLU A 226 -10.86 12.67 10.20
C GLU A 226 -10.37 13.08 8.81
N GLY A 227 -9.21 13.74 8.71
CA GLY A 227 -8.64 14.21 7.44
C GLY A 227 -9.31 15.46 6.88
N THR A 228 -9.03 15.75 5.61
CA THR A 228 -9.57 16.90 4.90
C THR A 228 -10.27 16.50 3.59
N LYS A 229 -11.21 17.36 3.14
CA LYS A 229 -11.84 17.17 1.83
C LYS A 229 -10.80 17.12 0.69
N ASP A 230 -9.75 17.92 0.78
CA ASP A 230 -8.69 17.96 -0.23
C ASP A 230 -7.86 16.66 -0.24
N ASP A 231 -7.66 15.99 0.91
CA ASP A 231 -7.04 14.67 0.96
C ASP A 231 -7.90 13.61 0.25
N TYR A 232 -9.20 13.61 0.52
CA TYR A 232 -10.14 12.70 -0.15
C TYR A 232 -10.19 12.95 -1.67
N GLU A 233 -10.33 14.20 -2.10
CA GLU A 233 -10.34 14.56 -3.51
C GLU A 233 -9.01 14.20 -4.20
N PHE A 234 -7.88 14.40 -3.51
CA PHE A 234 -6.57 13.96 -3.99
C PHE A 234 -6.53 12.45 -4.24
N LEU A 235 -6.96 11.64 -3.26
CA LEU A 235 -7.01 10.19 -3.39
C LEU A 235 -7.93 9.78 -4.55
N LEU A 236 -9.10 10.39 -4.65
CA LEU A 236 -10.08 10.09 -5.69
C LEU A 236 -9.52 10.34 -7.10
N ILE A 237 -8.91 11.50 -7.36
CA ILE A 237 -8.38 11.80 -8.70
C ILE A 237 -7.11 11.02 -9.03
N ASN A 238 -6.28 10.68 -8.05
CA ASN A 238 -5.06 9.94 -8.30
C ASN A 238 -5.31 8.44 -8.42
N HIS A 239 -5.99 7.81 -7.46
CA HIS A 239 -6.16 6.36 -7.46
C HIS A 239 -7.30 5.88 -8.36
N VAL A 240 -8.41 6.62 -8.45
CA VAL A 240 -9.50 6.24 -9.35
C VAL A 240 -9.27 6.79 -10.76
N LEU A 241 -9.18 8.11 -10.90
CA LEU A 241 -9.17 8.75 -12.21
C LEU A 241 -7.85 8.54 -12.96
N LEU A 242 -6.70 8.63 -12.27
CA LEU A 242 -5.40 8.45 -12.92
C LEU A 242 -5.00 6.97 -12.98
N ASP A 243 -4.90 6.28 -11.83
CA ASP A 243 -4.26 4.97 -11.78
C ASP A 243 -5.19 3.83 -12.22
N ALA A 244 -6.40 3.70 -11.63
CA ALA A 244 -7.32 2.60 -11.95
C ALA A 244 -7.81 2.67 -13.40
N ILE A 245 -8.30 3.83 -13.86
CA ILE A 245 -8.75 4.01 -15.24
C ILE A 245 -7.60 3.79 -16.22
N SER A 246 -6.40 4.34 -15.95
CA SER A 246 -5.25 4.15 -16.83
C SER A 246 -4.75 2.69 -16.86
N ARG A 247 -4.86 1.95 -15.77
CA ARG A 247 -4.55 0.52 -15.73
C ARG A 247 -5.57 -0.28 -16.54
N LEU A 248 -6.87 -0.05 -16.32
CA LEU A 248 -7.95 -0.69 -17.04
C LEU A 248 -7.89 -0.44 -18.55
N ALA A 249 -7.55 0.78 -18.96
CA ALA A 249 -7.39 1.12 -20.36
C ALA A 249 -6.30 0.29 -21.09
N ARG A 250 -5.39 -0.34 -20.34
CA ARG A 250 -4.35 -1.24 -20.85
C ARG A 250 -4.72 -2.72 -20.83
N GLN A 251 -5.77 -3.10 -20.07
CA GLN A 251 -6.22 -4.48 -19.96
C GLN A 251 -6.99 -4.90 -21.22
N ASP A 252 -6.85 -6.18 -21.58
CA ASP A 252 -7.68 -6.81 -22.62
C ASP A 252 -8.81 -7.60 -21.90
N SER A 253 -9.87 -6.88 -21.52
CA SER A 253 -11.03 -7.42 -20.84
C SER A 253 -12.31 -6.90 -21.49
N SER A 254 -13.30 -7.79 -21.66
CA SER A 254 -14.62 -7.43 -22.20
C SER A 254 -15.33 -6.38 -21.36
N ASP A 255 -15.14 -6.44 -20.03
CA ASP A 255 -15.86 -5.60 -19.05
C ASP A 255 -15.18 -4.25 -18.80
N ARG A 256 -13.96 -4.04 -19.35
CA ARG A 256 -13.14 -2.86 -19.03
C ARG A 256 -13.86 -1.54 -19.23
N ARG A 257 -14.65 -1.42 -20.34
CA ARG A 257 -15.34 -0.18 -20.68
C ARG A 257 -16.47 0.13 -19.70
N GLU A 258 -17.21 -0.91 -19.31
CA GLU A 258 -18.28 -0.79 -18.30
C GLU A 258 -17.67 -0.35 -16.95
N VAL A 259 -16.62 -1.02 -16.51
CA VAL A 259 -15.95 -0.69 -15.24
C VAL A 259 -15.35 0.72 -15.26
N ILE A 260 -14.69 1.13 -16.36
CA ILE A 260 -14.18 2.51 -16.51
C ILE A 260 -15.33 3.54 -16.43
N ALA A 261 -16.47 3.25 -17.06
CA ALA A 261 -17.62 4.15 -16.99
C ALA A 261 -18.11 4.30 -15.54
N LEU A 262 -18.27 3.20 -14.79
CA LEU A 262 -18.68 3.24 -13.38
C LEU A 262 -17.70 4.03 -12.50
N LEU A 263 -16.40 3.80 -12.66
CA LEU A 263 -15.37 4.55 -11.95
C LEU A 263 -15.43 6.05 -12.26
N ARG A 264 -15.62 6.40 -13.52
CA ARG A 264 -15.73 7.80 -13.97
C ARG A 264 -16.99 8.47 -13.46
N ASP A 265 -18.13 7.79 -13.53
CA ASP A 265 -19.41 8.31 -13.04
C ASP A 265 -19.33 8.59 -11.53
N TYR A 266 -18.70 7.70 -10.76
CA TYR A 266 -18.41 7.91 -9.35
C TYR A 266 -17.62 9.19 -9.08
N VAL A 267 -16.59 9.46 -9.92
CA VAL A 267 -15.82 10.71 -9.83
C VAL A 267 -16.66 11.93 -10.20
N HIS A 268 -17.49 11.85 -11.27
CA HIS A 268 -18.35 12.95 -11.70
C HIS A 268 -19.38 13.35 -10.64
N GLU A 269 -19.94 12.37 -9.93
CA GLU A 269 -20.89 12.63 -8.85
C GLU A 269 -20.27 13.43 -7.70
N ARG A 270 -18.99 13.19 -7.40
CA ARG A 270 -18.27 13.78 -6.26
C ARG A 270 -17.47 15.03 -6.63
N ILE A 271 -17.00 15.08 -7.87
CA ILE A 271 -16.28 16.23 -8.44
C ILE A 271 -16.96 16.61 -9.78
N PRO A 272 -18.12 17.31 -9.75
CA PRO A 272 -18.87 17.65 -10.96
C PRO A 272 -18.09 18.55 -11.94
N LYS A 273 -17.10 19.28 -11.44
CA LYS A 273 -16.17 20.07 -12.24
C LYS A 273 -14.77 19.85 -11.75
N LEU A 274 -13.97 19.18 -12.56
CA LEU A 274 -12.57 18.86 -12.20
C LEU A 274 -11.74 20.11 -11.89
N SER A 275 -12.04 21.26 -12.51
CA SER A 275 -11.41 22.55 -12.22
C SER A 275 -11.66 23.08 -10.80
N ASP A 276 -12.70 22.61 -10.11
CA ASP A 276 -13.03 23.06 -8.76
C ASP A 276 -12.24 22.28 -7.69
N CYS A 277 -11.67 21.13 -8.05
CA CYS A 277 -10.78 20.33 -7.20
C CYS A 277 -9.41 20.99 -7.06
N GLU A 278 -9.02 21.34 -5.83
CA GLU A 278 -7.73 22.00 -5.53
C GLU A 278 -6.55 21.12 -5.93
N SER A 279 -6.56 19.87 -5.51
CA SER A 279 -5.53 18.88 -5.87
C SER A 279 -5.33 18.73 -7.39
N TYR A 280 -6.41 18.83 -8.18
CA TYR A 280 -6.28 18.84 -9.65
C TYR A 280 -5.64 20.14 -10.16
N ARG A 281 -5.96 21.29 -9.58
CA ARG A 281 -5.36 22.59 -9.99
C ARG A 281 -3.86 22.62 -9.73
N GLN A 282 -3.40 21.98 -8.66
CA GLN A 282 -1.99 21.90 -8.29
C GLN A 282 -1.21 20.88 -9.15
N GLU A 283 -1.91 19.89 -9.79
CA GLU A 283 -1.24 18.95 -10.70
C GLU A 283 -0.72 19.66 -11.96
N SER A 284 0.36 19.12 -12.52
CA SER A 284 1.03 19.67 -13.69
C SER A 284 1.36 18.61 -14.75
N GLY A 285 1.78 19.07 -15.91
CA GLY A 285 2.34 18.22 -16.96
C GLY A 285 1.39 17.12 -17.45
N ASN A 286 1.96 15.92 -17.58
CA ASN A 286 1.27 14.78 -18.17
C ASN A 286 0.17 14.24 -17.25
N ARG A 287 0.40 14.22 -15.95
CA ARG A 287 -0.59 13.71 -14.97
C ARG A 287 -1.89 14.49 -15.09
N ARG A 288 -1.83 15.82 -15.04
CA ARG A 288 -2.99 16.69 -15.25
C ARG A 288 -3.70 16.45 -16.58
N THR A 289 -2.93 16.25 -17.66
CA THR A 289 -3.49 15.96 -18.98
C THR A 289 -4.21 14.61 -19.02
N VAL A 290 -3.59 13.54 -18.46
CA VAL A 290 -4.20 12.20 -18.40
C VAL A 290 -5.46 12.22 -17.54
N MET A 291 -5.42 12.85 -16.35
CA MET A 291 -6.61 13.00 -15.49
C MET A 291 -7.77 13.66 -16.26
N ARG A 292 -7.50 14.75 -16.97
CA ARG A 292 -8.52 15.44 -17.78
C ARG A 292 -9.06 14.56 -18.92
N MET A 293 -8.19 13.79 -19.57
CA MET A 293 -8.62 12.88 -20.64
C MET A 293 -9.47 11.75 -20.09
N ASN A 294 -9.06 11.11 -19.01
CA ASN A 294 -9.83 10.04 -18.37
C ASN A 294 -11.18 10.55 -17.84
N TYR A 295 -11.21 11.75 -17.26
CA TYR A 295 -12.45 12.41 -16.80
C TYR A 295 -13.44 12.64 -17.95
N ASN A 296 -12.95 12.94 -19.17
CA ASN A 296 -13.78 13.19 -20.35
C ASN A 296 -13.99 11.94 -21.25
N GLY A 297 -13.67 10.74 -20.79
CA GLY A 297 -13.88 9.50 -21.55
C GLY A 297 -12.90 9.33 -22.73
N LEU A 298 -11.70 9.88 -22.62
CA LEU A 298 -10.64 9.80 -23.64
C LEU A 298 -9.46 8.95 -23.18
N GLU A 299 -9.72 7.91 -22.37
CA GLU A 299 -8.70 7.04 -21.78
C GLU A 299 -7.84 6.29 -22.80
N ASP A 300 -8.42 5.85 -23.93
CA ASP A 300 -7.64 5.20 -24.98
C ASP A 300 -6.66 6.20 -25.65
N ALA A 301 -7.07 7.45 -25.83
CA ALA A 301 -6.19 8.52 -26.34
C ALA A 301 -5.11 8.91 -25.31
N ALA A 302 -5.44 8.91 -24.01
CA ALA A 302 -4.47 9.11 -22.94
C ALA A 302 -3.38 8.03 -22.95
N GLN A 303 -3.75 6.76 -23.17
CA GLN A 303 -2.79 5.66 -23.28
C GLN A 303 -1.88 5.79 -24.51
N LEU A 304 -2.43 6.20 -25.65
CA LEU A 304 -1.62 6.46 -26.86
C LEU A 304 -0.59 7.57 -26.63
N MET A 305 -0.99 8.66 -25.95
CA MET A 305 -0.10 9.76 -25.58
C MET A 305 1.04 9.28 -24.67
N LEU A 306 0.74 8.47 -23.64
CA LEU A 306 1.75 7.93 -22.73
C LEU A 306 2.73 6.99 -23.46
N LYS A 307 2.24 6.10 -24.33
CA LYS A 307 3.10 5.21 -25.15
C LYS A 307 4.02 6.00 -26.08
N ALA A 308 3.52 7.04 -26.75
CA ALA A 308 4.31 7.88 -27.64
C ALA A 308 5.47 8.59 -26.88
N LYS A 309 5.23 9.05 -25.62
CA LYS A 309 6.28 9.68 -24.81
C LYS A 309 7.35 8.71 -24.34
N ASN A 310 6.97 7.51 -23.91
CA ASN A 310 7.94 6.46 -23.55
C ASN A 310 8.82 6.03 -24.74
N TRP A 311 8.37 6.29 -25.97
CA TRP A 311 9.16 6.04 -27.19
C TRP A 311 10.13 7.19 -27.52
N ILE A 312 9.81 8.43 -27.06
CA ILE A 312 10.65 9.62 -27.28
C ILE A 312 11.74 9.75 -26.20
N THR A 313 11.53 9.14 -25.02
CA THR A 313 12.46 9.19 -23.86
C THR A 313 13.40 7.98 -23.77
N LYS A 314 13.31 7.03 -24.71
CA LYS A 314 14.29 5.96 -24.95
C LYS A 314 15.20 6.33 -26.12
#